data_1aec2eb43733aac3b046494518c33368
#
_entry.id   1aec2eb43733aac3b046494518c33368
#
_cell.length_a   1.000
_cell.length_b   1.000
_cell.length_c   1.000
_cell.angle_alpha   90.00
_cell.angle_beta   90.00
_cell.angle_gamma   90.00
#
_symmetry.space_group_name_H-M   'P 1'
#
loop_
_entity.id
_entity.type
_entity.pdbx_description
1 polymer ?
#
loop_
_entity_poly.entity_id
_entity_poly.type
_entity_poly.pdbx_seq_one_letter_code
_entity_poly.pdbx_strand_id
1 'polypeptide(L)'
;MTLKTDKGIFIPNTSFSTPVLFLIFNRPETTQQVFSAIRKAKPPRLYVAADGPRSDYPDDAESCEIARSIATNVDWDCEVKTLFRETNLGCGLAVTSAIDWFF
;
A
#
# COMPACT_ATOMS: atom_id res chain seq x y z
N MET A 1 -9.45 7.99 -8.36
CA MET A 1 -8.46 8.73 -7.63
C MET A 1 -7.06 8.23 -7.89
N THR A 2 -6.14 9.12 -7.96
CA THR A 2 -4.81 8.80 -8.43
C THR A 2 -3.79 8.82 -7.32
N LEU A 3 -2.93 7.84 -7.31
CA LEU A 3 -1.80 7.77 -6.42
C LEU A 3 -0.53 7.96 -7.20
N LYS A 4 0.42 8.63 -6.57
CA LYS A 4 1.76 8.70 -7.09
C LYS A 4 2.67 8.01 -6.12
N THR A 5 3.46 7.09 -6.63
CA THR A 5 4.26 6.24 -5.76
C THR A 5 5.74 6.39 -5.99
N ASP A 6 6.18 7.36 -6.74
CA ASP A 6 7.61 7.60 -6.91
C ASP A 6 8.25 7.90 -5.58
N LYS A 7 7.66 8.76 -4.81
CA LYS A 7 8.12 9.10 -3.48
C LYS A 7 7.03 9.06 -2.48
N GLY A 8 5.82 8.79 -2.92
CA GLY A 8 4.72 8.78 -2.02
C GLY A 8 3.43 8.86 -2.78
N ILE A 9 2.40 9.17 -2.07
CA ILE A 9 1.05 9.11 -2.57
C ILE A 9 0.47 10.50 -2.60
N PHE A 10 -0.15 10.84 -3.71
CA PHE A 10 -0.93 12.05 -3.76
C PHE A 10 -2.34 11.75 -3.29
N ILE A 11 -2.79 12.46 -2.28
CA ILE A 11 -4.11 12.27 -1.71
C ILE A 11 -4.88 13.57 -1.87
N PRO A 12 -5.97 13.54 -2.64
CA PRO A 12 -6.77 14.75 -2.78
C PRO A 12 -7.45 15.07 -1.46
N ASN A 13 -7.52 16.34 -1.14
CA ASN A 13 -8.04 16.77 0.14
C ASN A 13 -9.54 17.07 0.10
N THR A 14 -10.19 16.81 -1.02
CA THR A 14 -11.56 17.25 -1.20
C THR A 14 -12.57 16.13 -1.30
N SER A 15 -12.13 14.88 -1.37
CA SER A 15 -13.07 13.80 -1.59
C SER A 15 -13.04 12.84 -0.42
N PHE A 16 -14.18 12.66 0.24
CA PHE A 16 -14.31 11.71 1.33
C PHE A 16 -14.76 10.34 0.85
N SER A 17 -15.18 10.23 -0.40
CA SER A 17 -15.65 8.95 -0.93
C SER A 17 -14.65 8.33 -1.89
N THR A 18 -13.53 8.98 -2.13
CA THR A 18 -12.54 8.48 -3.08
C THR A 18 -11.71 7.36 -2.45
N PRO A 19 -11.70 6.19 -3.06
CA PRO A 19 -10.82 5.13 -2.58
C PRO A 19 -9.36 5.45 -2.85
N VAL A 20 -8.48 4.91 -2.02
CA VAL A 20 -7.05 5.13 -2.13
C VAL A 20 -6.36 3.79 -2.35
N LEU A 21 -5.47 3.74 -3.33
CA LEU A 21 -4.62 2.58 -3.56
C LEU A 21 -3.25 2.84 -2.96
N PHE A 22 -2.83 1.99 -2.05
CA PHE A 22 -1.56 2.11 -1.34
C PHE A 22 -0.67 0.95 -1.77
N LEU A 23 0.42 1.27 -2.47
CA LEU A 23 1.36 0.27 -2.96
C LEU A 23 2.53 0.19 -2.01
N ILE A 24 2.83 -0.99 -1.50
CA ILE A 24 3.92 -1.19 -0.54
C ILE A 24 4.76 -2.39 -0.94
N PHE A 25 5.93 -2.51 -0.34
CA PHE A 25 6.78 -3.66 -0.53
C PHE A 25 7.54 -3.95 0.79
N ASN A 26 8.82 -3.59 0.86
CA ASN A 26 9.69 -4.00 1.95
C ASN A 26 10.32 -2.82 2.68
N ARG A 27 9.65 -1.67 2.72
CA ARG A 27 10.19 -0.47 3.34
C ARG A 27 9.27 0.03 4.45
N PRO A 28 9.43 -0.51 5.65
CA PRO A 28 8.53 -0.12 6.75
C PRO A 28 8.54 1.37 7.07
N GLU A 29 9.71 2.00 7.01
CA GLU A 29 9.81 3.42 7.35
C GLU A 29 9.06 4.29 6.36
N THR A 30 9.27 4.03 5.06
CA THR A 30 8.55 4.76 4.02
C THR A 30 7.06 4.48 4.11
N THR A 31 6.69 3.22 4.35
CA THR A 31 5.30 2.84 4.50
C THR A 31 4.65 3.61 5.64
N GLN A 32 5.35 3.74 6.76
CA GLN A 32 4.82 4.47 7.91
C GLN A 32 4.59 5.95 7.57
N GLN A 33 5.51 6.57 6.87
CA GLN A 33 5.37 7.97 6.50
C GLN A 33 4.17 8.19 5.60
N VAL A 34 4.01 7.34 4.60
CA VAL A 34 2.89 7.44 3.67
C VAL A 34 1.58 7.12 4.38
N PHE A 35 1.60 6.10 5.23
CA PHE A 35 0.39 5.73 5.98
C PHE A 35 -0.07 6.87 6.88
N SER A 36 0.85 7.61 7.46
CA SER A 36 0.49 8.76 8.30
C SER A 36 -0.27 9.80 7.49
N ALA A 37 0.13 10.02 6.24
CA ALA A 37 -0.58 10.95 5.37
C ALA A 37 -1.96 10.41 5.01
N ILE A 38 -2.07 9.11 4.74
CA ILE A 38 -3.35 8.48 4.44
C ILE A 38 -4.30 8.60 5.63
N ARG A 39 -3.77 8.39 6.84
CA ARG A 39 -4.58 8.50 8.05
C ARG A 39 -5.17 9.90 8.20
N LYS A 40 -4.40 10.93 7.87
CA LYS A 40 -4.91 12.30 7.95
C LYS A 40 -6.05 12.55 6.98
N ALA A 41 -6.01 11.90 5.83
CA ALA A 41 -7.08 12.05 4.83
C ALA A 41 -8.31 11.21 5.17
N LYS A 42 -8.14 10.14 5.94
CA LYS A 42 -9.22 9.25 6.39
C LYS A 42 -10.11 8.79 5.23
N PRO A 43 -9.53 8.15 4.20
CA PRO A 43 -10.36 7.68 3.10
C PRO A 43 -11.31 6.59 3.59
N PRO A 44 -12.53 6.52 3.02
CA PRO A 44 -13.49 5.49 3.43
C PRO A 44 -13.14 4.12 2.90
N ARG A 45 -12.28 4.03 1.90
CA ARG A 45 -11.83 2.77 1.33
C ARG A 45 -10.34 2.83 1.08
N LEU A 46 -9.64 1.81 1.53
CA LEU A 46 -8.20 1.71 1.36
C LEU A 46 -7.88 0.35 0.77
N TYR A 47 -7.24 0.37 -0.39
CA TYR A 47 -6.78 -0.83 -1.07
C TYR A 47 -5.27 -0.90 -0.89
N VAL A 48 -4.79 -1.96 -0.25
CA VAL A 48 -3.37 -2.12 0.01
C VAL A 48 -2.85 -3.27 -0.83
N ALA A 49 -1.94 -2.97 -1.75
CA ALA A 49 -1.31 -3.99 -2.58
C ALA A 49 0.16 -4.08 -2.21
N ALA A 50 0.63 -5.29 -1.95
CA ALA A 50 2.00 -5.53 -1.53
C ALA A 50 2.62 -6.64 -2.37
N ASP A 51 3.78 -6.36 -2.95
CA ASP A 51 4.56 -7.39 -3.62
C ASP A 51 5.13 -8.36 -2.59
N GLY A 52 5.46 -9.56 -3.03
CA GLY A 52 6.01 -10.56 -2.16
C GLY A 52 7.50 -10.41 -1.95
N PRO A 53 8.04 -11.08 -0.92
CA PRO A 53 9.46 -11.02 -0.65
C PRO A 53 10.26 -11.74 -1.73
N ARG A 54 11.45 -11.22 -2.01
CA ARG A 54 12.37 -11.82 -2.96
C ARG A 54 13.08 -13.00 -2.30
N SER A 55 13.22 -14.09 -3.05
CA SER A 55 13.77 -15.32 -2.46
C SER A 55 15.25 -15.21 -2.08
N ASP A 56 15.99 -14.33 -2.76
CA ASP A 56 17.43 -14.18 -2.54
C ASP A 56 17.77 -13.18 -1.45
N TYR A 57 16.79 -12.60 -0.79
CA TYR A 57 16.99 -11.55 0.20
C TYR A 57 16.34 -12.00 1.50
N PRO A 58 17.12 -12.57 2.41
CA PRO A 58 16.52 -13.21 3.60
C PRO A 58 15.76 -12.24 4.51
N ASP A 59 16.09 -10.94 4.48
CA ASP A 59 15.39 -9.99 5.33
C ASP A 59 14.09 -9.48 4.73
N ASP A 60 13.82 -9.79 3.46
CA ASP A 60 12.63 -9.27 2.79
C ASP A 60 11.33 -9.74 3.46
N ALA A 61 11.29 -11.00 3.86
CA ALA A 61 10.06 -11.55 4.43
C ALA A 61 9.62 -10.76 5.66
N GLU A 62 10.56 -10.47 6.55
CA GLU A 62 10.25 -9.71 7.76
C GLU A 62 9.87 -8.26 7.42
N SER A 63 10.63 -7.63 6.54
CA SER A 63 10.36 -6.24 6.16
C SER A 63 9.01 -6.10 5.48
N CYS A 64 8.66 -7.06 4.62
CA CYS A 64 7.35 -7.07 3.97
C CYS A 64 6.23 -7.21 4.99
N GLU A 65 6.43 -8.09 5.97
CA GLU A 65 5.40 -8.31 6.98
C GLU A 65 5.18 -7.07 7.83
N ILE A 66 6.26 -6.41 8.23
CA ILE A 66 6.16 -5.19 9.01
C ILE A 66 5.44 -4.11 8.21
N ALA A 67 5.81 -3.94 6.94
CA ALA A 67 5.17 -2.95 6.08
C ALA A 67 3.67 -3.24 5.94
N ARG A 68 3.30 -4.50 5.78
CA ARG A 68 1.89 -4.88 5.66
C ARG A 68 1.11 -4.58 6.94
N SER A 69 1.72 -4.83 8.08
CA SER A 69 1.09 -4.51 9.37
C SER A 69 0.85 -3.02 9.51
N ILE A 70 1.83 -2.22 9.12
CA ILE A 70 1.68 -0.77 9.18
C ILE A 70 0.54 -0.30 8.29
N ALA A 71 0.52 -0.79 7.06
CA ALA A 71 -0.43 -0.32 6.04
C ALA A 71 -1.87 -0.70 6.35
N THR A 72 -2.09 -1.69 7.20
CA THR A 72 -3.43 -2.14 7.53
C THR A 72 -3.85 -1.76 8.95
N ASN A 73 -3.05 -0.98 9.65
CA ASN A 73 -3.35 -0.55 11.01
C ASN A 73 -4.30 0.66 11.00
N VAL A 74 -5.45 0.47 10.42
CA VAL A 74 -6.45 1.52 10.24
C VAL A 74 -7.19 1.76 11.55
N ASP A 75 -7.30 3.03 11.95
CA ASP A 75 -7.99 3.39 13.18
C ASP A 75 -9.10 4.41 12.92
N TRP A 76 -9.62 4.45 11.72
CA TRP A 76 -10.78 5.27 11.37
C TRP A 76 -11.76 4.39 10.59
N ASP A 77 -12.97 4.88 10.40
CA ASP A 77 -13.99 4.13 9.69
C ASP A 77 -13.61 3.97 8.23
N CYS A 78 -13.20 2.77 7.85
CA CYS A 78 -12.62 2.53 6.54
C CYS A 78 -12.76 1.06 6.16
N GLU A 79 -13.16 0.82 4.93
CA GLU A 79 -13.14 -0.53 4.37
C GLU A 79 -11.76 -0.79 3.79
N VAL A 80 -11.08 -1.83 4.26
CA VAL A 80 -9.72 -2.17 3.83
C VAL A 80 -9.77 -3.43 3.00
N LYS A 81 -9.17 -3.38 1.81
CA LYS A 81 -9.00 -4.55 0.94
C LYS A 81 -7.54 -4.72 0.66
N THR A 82 -7.08 -5.96 0.67
CA THR A 82 -5.65 -6.25 0.52
C THR A 82 -5.40 -7.17 -0.65
N LEU A 83 -4.26 -6.96 -1.31
CA LEU A 83 -3.73 -7.84 -2.33
C LEU A 83 -2.28 -8.11 -1.96
N PHE A 84 -2.05 -9.12 -1.14
CA PHE A 84 -0.72 -9.46 -0.64
C PHE A 84 -0.20 -10.66 -1.42
N ARG A 85 0.89 -10.43 -2.16
CA ARG A 85 1.51 -11.49 -2.95
C ARG A 85 2.45 -12.29 -2.07
N GLU A 86 2.47 -13.60 -2.27
CA GLU A 86 3.39 -14.47 -1.54
C GLU A 86 4.76 -14.51 -2.20
N THR A 87 4.82 -14.33 -3.51
CA THR A 87 6.07 -14.32 -4.23
C THR A 87 6.29 -12.97 -4.90
N ASN A 88 7.54 -12.67 -5.15
CA ASN A 88 7.90 -11.38 -5.76
C ASN A 88 7.59 -11.40 -7.25
N LEU A 89 6.77 -10.46 -7.71
CA LEU A 89 6.44 -10.31 -9.11
C LEU A 89 7.37 -9.33 -9.83
N GLY A 90 8.10 -8.53 -9.08
CA GLY A 90 8.87 -7.45 -9.64
C GLY A 90 8.05 -6.18 -9.74
N CYS A 91 8.73 -5.04 -9.69
CA CYS A 91 8.08 -3.74 -9.55
C CYS A 91 7.05 -3.49 -10.65
N GLY A 92 7.44 -3.71 -11.91
CA GLY A 92 6.52 -3.40 -13.01
C GLY A 92 5.26 -4.22 -12.99
N LEU A 93 5.39 -5.54 -12.85
CA LEU A 93 4.23 -6.42 -12.86
C LEU A 93 3.39 -6.25 -11.62
N ALA A 94 4.03 -6.05 -10.46
CA ALA A 94 3.31 -5.86 -9.21
C ALA A 94 2.44 -4.61 -9.27
N VAL A 95 2.97 -3.52 -9.78
CA VAL A 95 2.22 -2.27 -9.88
C VAL A 95 1.09 -2.40 -10.89
N THR A 96 1.38 -2.97 -12.07
CA THR A 96 0.37 -3.11 -13.10
C THR A 96 -0.79 -3.98 -12.63
N SER A 97 -0.49 -5.11 -12.00
CA SER A 97 -1.55 -5.99 -11.54
C SER A 97 -2.34 -5.38 -10.38
N ALA A 98 -1.70 -4.57 -9.55
CA ALA A 98 -2.40 -3.88 -8.47
C ALA A 98 -3.36 -2.83 -9.02
N ILE A 99 -2.95 -2.11 -10.06
CA ILE A 99 -3.81 -1.13 -10.69
C ILE A 99 -5.03 -1.81 -11.32
N ASP A 100 -4.81 -2.93 -12.01
CA ASP A 100 -5.92 -3.69 -12.56
C ASP A 100 -6.89 -4.17 -11.49
N TRP A 101 -6.35 -4.63 -10.38
CA TRP A 101 -7.17 -5.10 -9.26
C TRP A 101 -7.99 -3.95 -8.65
N PHE A 102 -7.36 -2.79 -8.52
CA PHE A 102 -8.00 -1.63 -7.88
C PHE A 102 -9.17 -1.11 -8.72
N PHE A 103 -8.99 -1.10 -10.03
CA PHE A 103 -10.02 -0.62 -10.94
C PHE A 103 -10.87 -1.78 -11.49
#